data_f55043d58657a26ec6cf33eec38b4f90
#
_entry.id   f55043d58657a26ec6cf33eec38b4f90
#
_cell.length_a   1.000
_cell.length_b   1.000
_cell.length_c   1.000
_cell.angle_alpha   90.00
_cell.angle_beta   90.00
_cell.angle_gamma   90.00
#
_symmetry.space_group_name_H-M   'P 1'
#
loop_
_entity.id
_entity.type
_entity.pdbx_description
1 polymer ?
#
loop_
_entity_poly.entity_id
_entity_poly.type
_entity_poly.pdbx_seq_one_letter_code
_entity_poly.pdbx_strand_id
1 'polypeptide(L)'
;MAQPTLGLGVDFGTSNTAAGYMVDGQPRLIQFAPGRTTIPTTFFFDYEAREMLIGESANQALIEGLEGRFMRALKRVLGTSLMHERRQILNERLTFVDIIARFLAEVKARAEAEAGVTFDRVLSGRPVVFHGVGDPREAKAEADLRACYLAAGFREVDFMPEPQAAAIASGALEQQDPSASSSMWAAVHRTSRCSGPVARGLQSLPITASASAARISTAPSASTG
;
A
#
# COMPACT_ATOMS: atom_id res chain seq x y z
N MET A 1 32.36 -7.82 -1.88
CA MET A 1 31.22 -7.99 -0.98
C MET A 1 30.07 -7.19 -1.57
N ALA A 2 28.95 -7.84 -1.91
CA ALA A 2 27.78 -7.13 -2.40
C ALA A 2 27.26 -6.21 -1.27
N GLN A 3 27.09 -4.93 -1.56
CA GLN A 3 26.45 -4.01 -0.62
C GLN A 3 25.04 -4.51 -0.32
N PRO A 4 24.56 -4.48 0.93
CA PRO A 4 23.20 -4.83 1.22
C PRO A 4 22.30 -3.92 0.40
N THR A 5 21.50 -4.51 -0.51
CA THR A 5 20.54 -3.78 -1.32
C THR A 5 19.52 -3.15 -0.39
N LEU A 6 19.52 -1.83 -0.30
CA LEU A 6 18.55 -1.08 0.49
C LEU A 6 17.16 -1.33 -0.09
N GLY A 7 16.19 -1.64 0.77
CA GLY A 7 14.81 -1.84 0.38
C GLY A 7 13.97 -0.59 0.65
N LEU A 8 13.02 -0.30 -0.24
CA LEU A 8 12.01 0.72 -0.03
C LEU A 8 10.75 0.10 0.58
N GLY A 9 10.31 0.59 1.74
CA GLY A 9 8.98 0.29 2.27
C GLY A 9 7.96 1.18 1.59
N VAL A 10 6.84 0.61 1.12
CA VAL A 10 5.75 1.37 0.51
C VAL A 10 4.41 0.92 1.08
N ASP A 11 3.66 1.86 1.61
CA ASP A 11 2.23 1.67 1.92
C ASP A 11 1.40 2.26 0.79
N PHE A 12 1.04 1.42 -0.18
CA PHE A 12 0.16 1.80 -1.29
C PHE A 12 -1.29 1.79 -0.83
N GLY A 13 -1.77 2.92 -0.33
CA GLY A 13 -3.12 3.07 0.18
C GLY A 13 -4.17 3.40 -0.89
N THR A 14 -5.44 3.24 -0.55
CA THR A 14 -6.58 3.58 -1.43
C THR A 14 -6.68 5.08 -1.69
N SER A 15 -6.35 5.90 -0.70
CA SER A 15 -6.45 7.36 -0.76
C SER A 15 -5.10 8.05 -0.74
N ASN A 16 -4.16 7.55 0.05
CA ASN A 16 -2.83 8.11 0.20
C ASN A 16 -1.79 6.98 0.19
N THR A 17 -0.61 7.29 -0.30
CA THR A 17 0.55 6.41 -0.32
C THR A 17 1.67 7.05 0.50
N ALA A 18 2.35 6.24 1.30
CA ALA A 18 3.57 6.59 2.03
C ALA A 18 4.73 5.72 1.56
N ALA A 19 5.95 6.23 1.68
CA ALA A 19 7.16 5.45 1.45
C ALA A 19 8.24 5.82 2.47
N GLY A 20 9.15 4.88 2.71
CA GLY A 20 10.26 5.11 3.62
C GLY A 20 11.32 4.01 3.49
N TYR A 21 12.48 4.26 4.05
CA TYR A 21 13.61 3.33 4.05
C TYR A 21 14.36 3.39 5.39
N MET A 22 15.24 2.44 5.62
CA MET A 22 16.03 2.38 6.85
C MET A 22 17.35 3.13 6.70
N VAL A 23 17.68 3.99 7.68
CA VAL A 23 18.96 4.68 7.80
C VAL A 23 19.48 4.42 9.21
N ASP A 24 20.64 3.80 9.32
CA ASP A 24 21.28 3.49 10.61
C ASP A 24 20.34 2.77 11.61
N GLY A 25 19.52 1.87 11.09
CA GLY A 25 18.58 1.09 11.90
C GLY A 25 17.30 1.85 12.29
N GLN A 26 17.11 3.10 11.83
CA GLN A 26 15.91 3.90 12.08
C GLN A 26 15.11 4.09 10.80
N PRO A 27 13.76 4.04 10.84
CA PRO A 27 12.91 4.29 9.69
C PRO A 27 12.90 5.78 9.36
N ARG A 28 13.10 6.09 8.08
CA ARG A 28 12.99 7.43 7.53
C ARG A 28 11.89 7.48 6.48
N LEU A 29 10.89 8.33 6.68
CA LEU A 29 9.82 8.55 5.71
C LEU A 29 10.25 9.55 4.63
N ILE A 30 9.86 9.26 3.40
CA ILE A 30 10.06 10.15 2.24
C ILE A 30 9.16 11.38 2.37
N GLN A 31 9.71 12.54 2.09
CA GLN A 31 8.95 13.78 2.02
C GLN A 31 8.51 14.07 0.58
N PHE A 32 7.23 13.90 0.30
CA PHE A 32 6.65 14.19 -1.02
C PHE A 32 6.42 15.68 -1.26
N ALA A 33 6.33 16.48 -0.19
CA ALA A 33 6.30 17.93 -0.17
C ALA A 33 6.77 18.41 1.21
N PRO A 34 7.10 19.71 1.39
CA PRO A 34 7.48 20.24 2.69
C PRO A 34 6.48 19.89 3.79
N GLY A 35 6.92 19.10 4.79
CA GLY A 35 6.09 18.62 5.90
C GLY A 35 5.05 17.55 5.55
N ARG A 36 5.07 16.98 4.34
CA ARG A 36 4.14 15.93 3.91
C ARG A 36 4.88 14.62 3.58
N THR A 37 4.65 13.60 4.36
CA THR A 37 5.22 12.26 4.19
C THR A 37 4.30 11.29 3.43
N THR A 38 3.19 11.79 2.90
CA THR A 38 2.25 11.04 2.06
C THR A 38 1.96 11.78 0.77
N ILE A 39 1.65 11.02 -0.28
CA ILE A 39 1.17 11.52 -1.56
C ILE A 39 -0.25 10.98 -1.81
N PRO A 40 -1.22 11.80 -2.27
CA PRO A 40 -2.53 11.30 -2.66
C PRO A 40 -2.42 10.23 -3.75
N THR A 41 -3.15 9.12 -3.61
CA THR A 41 -3.20 8.04 -4.62
C THR A 41 -4.25 8.39 -5.67
N THR A 42 -3.98 9.47 -6.42
CA THR A 42 -4.86 10.08 -7.41
C THR A 42 -4.12 10.31 -8.72
N PHE A 43 -4.89 10.32 -9.81
CA PHE A 43 -4.41 10.38 -11.19
C PHE A 43 -5.31 11.33 -11.97
N PHE A 44 -4.73 12.17 -12.80
CA PHE A 44 -5.47 13.01 -13.73
C PHE A 44 -4.81 12.92 -15.11
N PHE A 45 -5.58 12.62 -16.12
CA PHE A 45 -5.15 12.62 -17.51
C PHE A 45 -5.63 13.92 -18.16
N ASP A 46 -4.73 14.86 -18.30
CA ASP A 46 -4.98 16.15 -18.92
C ASP A 46 -5.11 15.97 -20.44
N TYR A 47 -6.23 16.37 -21.00
CA TYR A 47 -6.50 16.21 -22.44
C TYR A 47 -5.83 17.29 -23.28
N GLU A 48 -5.62 18.48 -22.72
CA GLU A 48 -4.96 19.59 -23.39
C GLU A 48 -3.44 19.40 -23.39
N ALA A 49 -2.84 19.23 -22.21
CA ALA A 49 -1.40 19.01 -22.06
C ALA A 49 -0.97 17.61 -22.52
N ARG A 50 -1.90 16.67 -22.65
CA ARG A 50 -1.67 15.25 -23.01
C ARG A 50 -0.69 14.54 -22.07
N GLU A 51 -0.80 14.83 -20.80
CA GLU A 51 0.05 14.25 -19.77
C GLU A 51 -0.76 13.63 -18.64
N MET A 52 -0.08 12.79 -17.85
CA MET A 52 -0.63 12.17 -16.66
C MET A 52 -0.08 12.87 -15.42
N LEU A 53 -0.95 13.56 -14.69
CA LEU A 53 -0.64 14.16 -13.40
C LEU A 53 -0.93 13.17 -12.27
N ILE A 54 -0.14 13.24 -11.20
CA ILE A 54 -0.16 12.29 -10.09
C ILE A 54 -0.21 13.04 -8.75
N GLY A 55 -1.00 12.53 -7.80
CA GLY A 55 -1.03 13.03 -6.44
C GLY A 55 -1.62 14.44 -6.34
N GLU A 56 -0.90 15.36 -5.70
CA GLU A 56 -1.41 16.72 -5.46
C GLU A 56 -1.69 17.47 -6.77
N SER A 57 -0.83 17.31 -7.78
CA SER A 57 -1.05 17.92 -9.11
C SER A 57 -2.33 17.41 -9.77
N ALA A 58 -2.65 16.10 -9.60
CA ALA A 58 -3.92 15.53 -10.08
C ALA A 58 -5.13 16.11 -9.36
N ASN A 59 -5.04 16.33 -8.05
CA ASN A 59 -6.10 16.94 -7.27
C ASN A 59 -6.28 18.41 -7.66
N GLN A 60 -5.18 19.14 -7.87
CA GLN A 60 -5.20 20.54 -8.27
C GLN A 60 -5.86 20.72 -9.64
N ALA A 61 -5.50 19.89 -10.63
CA ALA A 61 -6.12 19.89 -11.96
C ALA A 61 -7.64 19.68 -11.90
N LEU A 62 -8.09 18.79 -11.01
CA LEU A 62 -9.51 18.56 -10.78
C LEU A 62 -10.21 19.80 -10.17
N ILE A 63 -9.57 20.46 -9.19
CA ILE A 63 -10.11 21.64 -8.51
C ILE A 63 -10.18 22.83 -9.48
N GLU A 64 -9.17 22.98 -10.32
CA GLU A 64 -9.12 24.03 -11.36
C GLU A 64 -10.08 23.77 -12.53
N GLY A 65 -10.69 22.58 -12.57
CA GLY A 65 -11.65 22.22 -13.60
C GLY A 65 -11.03 22.01 -14.98
N LEU A 66 -9.77 21.56 -15.02
CA LEU A 66 -9.10 21.24 -16.29
C LEU A 66 -9.86 20.15 -17.03
N GLU A 67 -9.84 20.20 -18.36
CA GLU A 67 -10.45 19.17 -19.18
C GLU A 67 -9.62 17.89 -19.15
N GLY A 68 -10.19 16.81 -18.59
CA GLY A 68 -9.43 15.59 -18.41
C GLY A 68 -10.20 14.49 -17.71
N ARG A 69 -9.49 13.43 -17.38
CA ARG A 69 -10.03 12.28 -16.67
C ARG A 69 -9.36 12.08 -15.32
N PHE A 70 -10.11 12.32 -14.24
CA PHE A 70 -9.67 12.04 -12.87
C PHE A 70 -9.96 10.59 -12.50
N MET A 71 -8.99 9.94 -11.85
CA MET A 71 -9.12 8.60 -11.29
C MET A 71 -8.58 8.55 -9.87
N ARG A 72 -9.23 7.74 -9.02
CA ARG A 72 -8.82 7.47 -7.64
C ARG A 72 -9.21 6.06 -7.22
N ALA A 73 -8.72 5.61 -6.06
CA ALA A 73 -9.10 4.35 -5.43
C ALA A 73 -8.83 3.11 -6.31
N LEU A 74 -7.79 3.15 -7.17
CA LEU A 74 -7.44 2.05 -8.07
C LEU A 74 -7.03 0.77 -7.32
N LYS A 75 -6.64 0.85 -6.05
CA LYS A 75 -6.40 -0.35 -5.21
C LYS A 75 -7.62 -1.29 -5.18
N ARG A 76 -8.84 -0.76 -5.33
CA ARG A 76 -10.09 -1.54 -5.31
C ARG A 76 -10.31 -2.40 -6.55
N VAL A 77 -9.62 -2.14 -7.66
CA VAL A 77 -9.76 -2.94 -8.89
C VAL A 77 -8.76 -4.09 -8.97
N LEU A 78 -7.81 -4.19 -8.03
CA LEU A 78 -6.89 -5.32 -7.94
C LEU A 78 -7.66 -6.64 -7.86
N GLY A 79 -7.19 -7.66 -8.57
CA GLY A 79 -7.83 -8.98 -8.63
C GLY A 79 -9.01 -9.08 -9.60
N THR A 80 -9.49 -7.97 -10.15
CA THR A 80 -10.59 -7.98 -11.13
C THR A 80 -10.07 -8.07 -12.57
N SER A 81 -10.94 -8.44 -13.53
CA SER A 81 -10.59 -8.44 -14.96
C SER A 81 -10.21 -7.05 -15.47
N LEU A 82 -10.75 -6.00 -14.83
CA LEU A 82 -10.51 -4.62 -15.20
C LEU A 82 -9.03 -4.22 -15.19
N MET A 83 -8.21 -4.89 -14.36
CA MET A 83 -6.77 -4.60 -14.25
C MET A 83 -6.03 -4.72 -15.58
N HIS A 84 -6.43 -5.68 -16.42
CA HIS A 84 -5.74 -6.04 -17.65
C HIS A 84 -6.45 -5.56 -18.91
N GLU A 85 -7.62 -4.93 -18.76
CA GLU A 85 -8.33 -4.34 -19.90
C GLU A 85 -7.59 -3.11 -20.42
N ARG A 86 -7.30 -3.11 -21.71
CA ARG A 86 -6.68 -1.97 -22.39
C ARG A 86 -7.70 -0.88 -22.66
N ARG A 87 -7.40 0.32 -22.22
CA ARG A 87 -8.22 1.53 -22.42
C ARG A 87 -7.44 2.55 -23.19
N GLN A 88 -8.12 3.17 -24.18
CA GLN A 88 -7.54 4.32 -24.84
C GLN A 88 -7.61 5.51 -23.89
N ILE A 89 -6.47 6.01 -23.46
CA ILE A 89 -6.32 7.17 -22.60
C ILE A 89 -5.26 8.05 -23.23
N LEU A 90 -5.62 9.30 -23.53
CA LEU A 90 -4.80 10.16 -24.37
C LEU A 90 -4.48 9.45 -25.71
N ASN A 91 -3.21 9.36 -26.06
CA ASN A 91 -2.76 8.68 -27.28
C ASN A 91 -2.21 7.26 -27.03
N GLU A 92 -2.41 6.73 -25.82
CA GLU A 92 -1.86 5.45 -25.40
C GLU A 92 -2.95 4.43 -25.06
N ARG A 93 -2.62 3.14 -25.23
CA ARG A 93 -3.47 2.05 -24.74
C ARG A 93 -2.92 1.54 -23.42
N LEU A 94 -3.52 1.96 -22.32
CA LEU A 94 -3.08 1.67 -20.97
C LEU A 94 -4.02 0.67 -20.27
N THR A 95 -3.42 -0.19 -19.46
CA THR A 95 -4.10 -1.00 -18.45
C THR A 95 -4.05 -0.29 -17.10
N PHE A 96 -4.82 -0.76 -16.10
CA PHE A 96 -4.64 -0.23 -14.74
C PHE A 96 -3.30 -0.64 -14.13
N VAL A 97 -2.70 -1.75 -14.58
CA VAL A 97 -1.33 -2.10 -14.19
C VAL A 97 -0.36 -0.99 -14.62
N ASP A 98 -0.46 -0.51 -15.87
CA ASP A 98 0.41 0.54 -16.39
C ASP A 98 0.22 1.87 -15.62
N ILE A 99 -1.03 2.23 -15.31
CA ILE A 99 -1.35 3.46 -14.59
C ILE A 99 -0.78 3.43 -13.16
N ILE A 100 -1.01 2.33 -12.43
CA ILE A 100 -0.48 2.16 -11.08
C ILE A 100 1.05 2.08 -11.11
N ALA A 101 1.64 1.42 -12.10
CA ALA A 101 3.08 1.32 -12.25
C ALA A 101 3.73 2.71 -12.43
N ARG A 102 3.15 3.61 -13.23
CA ARG A 102 3.64 4.99 -13.38
C ARG A 102 3.61 5.76 -12.05
N PHE A 103 2.56 5.57 -11.25
CA PHE A 103 2.48 6.16 -9.91
C PHE A 103 3.59 5.62 -9.00
N LEU A 104 3.77 4.30 -8.96
CA LEU A 104 4.79 3.67 -8.12
C LEU A 104 6.21 4.01 -8.59
N ALA A 105 6.41 4.20 -9.89
CA ALA A 105 7.68 4.69 -10.44
C ALA A 105 7.99 6.12 -9.99
N GLU A 106 6.98 7.00 -9.92
CA GLU A 106 7.13 8.36 -9.38
C GLU A 106 7.47 8.33 -7.88
N VAL A 107 6.79 7.46 -7.11
CA VAL A 107 7.12 7.25 -5.68
C VAL A 107 8.57 6.78 -5.52
N LYS A 108 9.00 5.82 -6.34
CA LYS A 108 10.37 5.30 -6.37
C LYS A 108 11.36 6.39 -6.71
N ALA A 109 11.13 7.15 -7.77
CA ALA A 109 12.03 8.22 -8.22
C ALA A 109 12.22 9.30 -7.16
N ARG A 110 11.16 9.72 -6.47
CA ARG A 110 11.24 10.67 -5.34
C ARG A 110 12.03 10.11 -4.18
N ALA A 111 11.80 8.83 -3.84
CA ALA A 111 12.55 8.15 -2.79
C ALA A 111 14.05 8.07 -3.13
N GLU A 112 14.40 7.73 -4.37
CA GLU A 112 15.77 7.65 -4.85
C GLU A 112 16.46 9.03 -4.87
N ALA A 113 15.73 10.07 -5.27
CA ALA A 113 16.24 11.43 -5.25
C ALA A 113 16.53 11.94 -3.83
N GLU A 114 15.67 11.63 -2.85
CA GLU A 114 15.87 12.02 -1.46
C GLU A 114 16.98 11.19 -0.79
N ALA A 115 17.01 9.88 -1.06
CA ALA A 115 17.95 8.96 -0.42
C ALA A 115 19.36 9.01 -1.05
N GLY A 116 19.48 9.46 -2.32
CA GLY A 116 20.72 9.43 -3.08
C GLY A 116 21.19 8.03 -3.48
N VAL A 117 20.27 7.04 -3.47
CA VAL A 117 20.54 5.64 -3.81
C VAL A 117 19.41 5.07 -4.66
N THR A 118 19.67 3.96 -5.36
CA THR A 118 18.64 3.23 -6.11
C THR A 118 18.00 2.12 -5.26
N PHE A 119 16.70 1.90 -5.44
CA PHE A 119 15.95 0.86 -4.75
C PHE A 119 15.51 -0.22 -5.76
N ASP A 120 16.18 -1.37 -5.74
CA ASP A 120 15.78 -2.55 -6.55
C ASP A 120 14.71 -3.40 -5.85
N ARG A 121 14.57 -3.26 -4.54
CA ARG A 121 13.67 -4.07 -3.70
C ARG A 121 12.59 -3.19 -3.07
N VAL A 122 11.38 -3.73 -3.00
CA VAL A 122 10.27 -3.09 -2.29
C VAL A 122 9.60 -4.06 -1.31
N LEU A 123 9.28 -3.55 -0.12
CA LEU A 123 8.38 -4.17 0.83
C LEU A 123 7.08 -3.39 0.85
N SER A 124 6.02 -3.97 0.29
CA SER A 124 4.71 -3.31 0.21
C SER A 124 3.78 -3.78 1.33
N GLY A 125 3.14 -2.82 2.00
CA GLY A 125 1.97 -3.10 2.82
C GLY A 125 0.83 -3.66 1.97
N ARG A 126 0.15 -4.70 2.48
CA ARG A 126 -1.08 -5.21 1.90
C ARG A 126 -2.16 -5.42 2.96
N PRO A 127 -3.45 -5.25 2.63
CA PRO A 127 -4.50 -5.63 3.55
C PRO A 127 -4.45 -7.13 3.83
N VAL A 128 -5.03 -7.56 4.95
CA VAL A 128 -5.16 -9.00 5.26
C VAL A 128 -5.98 -9.69 4.18
N VAL A 129 -7.02 -9.01 3.70
CA VAL A 129 -7.85 -9.42 2.57
C VAL A 129 -8.14 -8.21 1.68
N PHE A 130 -8.08 -8.38 0.37
CA PHE A 130 -8.42 -7.33 -0.60
C PHE A 130 -9.93 -7.23 -0.84
N HIS A 131 -10.62 -8.36 -0.91
CA HIS A 131 -12.04 -8.46 -1.26
C HIS A 131 -12.89 -9.16 -0.20
N GLY A 132 -12.38 -10.23 0.42
CA GLY A 132 -13.09 -11.00 1.44
C GLY A 132 -12.44 -12.36 1.68
N VAL A 133 -12.68 -12.94 2.84
CA VAL A 133 -12.11 -14.25 3.19
C VAL A 133 -12.66 -15.31 2.24
N GLY A 134 -11.74 -16.03 1.56
CA GLY A 134 -12.11 -17.09 0.60
C GLY A 134 -12.50 -16.58 -0.80
N ASP A 135 -12.40 -15.27 -1.06
CA ASP A 135 -12.66 -14.72 -2.40
C ASP A 135 -11.55 -15.17 -3.37
N PRO A 136 -11.89 -15.78 -4.52
CA PRO A 136 -10.90 -16.24 -5.49
C PRO A 136 -10.04 -15.11 -6.09
N ARG A 137 -10.45 -13.84 -5.93
CA ARG A 137 -9.70 -12.67 -6.39
C ARG A 137 -8.51 -12.32 -5.49
N GLU A 138 -8.41 -12.89 -4.27
CA GLU A 138 -7.34 -12.56 -3.32
C GLU A 138 -5.94 -12.79 -3.88
N ALA A 139 -5.66 -14.02 -4.35
CA ALA A 139 -4.36 -14.36 -4.92
C ALA A 139 -4.05 -13.53 -6.17
N LYS A 140 -5.08 -13.25 -6.99
CA LYS A 140 -4.95 -12.41 -8.18
C LYS A 140 -4.67 -10.95 -7.82
N ALA A 141 -5.29 -10.42 -6.76
CA ALA A 141 -5.06 -9.05 -6.30
C ALA A 141 -3.61 -8.83 -5.85
N GLU A 142 -3.02 -9.80 -5.13
CA GLU A 142 -1.60 -9.76 -4.77
C GLU A 142 -0.71 -9.86 -6.00
N ALA A 143 -1.03 -10.76 -6.95
CA ALA A 143 -0.28 -10.91 -8.20
C ALA A 143 -0.35 -9.63 -9.06
N ASP A 144 -1.52 -9.00 -9.16
CA ASP A 144 -1.71 -7.74 -9.89
C ASP A 144 -0.89 -6.61 -9.25
N LEU A 145 -0.89 -6.49 -7.91
CA LEU A 145 -0.10 -5.50 -7.21
C LEU A 145 1.42 -5.74 -7.40
N ARG A 146 1.85 -7.00 -7.37
CA ARG A 146 3.24 -7.38 -7.68
C ARG A 146 3.62 -6.96 -9.09
N ALA A 147 2.74 -7.20 -10.07
CA ALA A 147 2.96 -6.80 -11.45
C ALA A 147 3.11 -5.28 -11.60
N CYS A 148 2.34 -4.48 -10.84
CA CYS A 148 2.47 -3.03 -10.82
C CYS A 148 3.85 -2.58 -10.31
N TYR A 149 4.37 -3.19 -9.23
CA TYR A 149 5.70 -2.87 -8.72
C TYR A 149 6.82 -3.28 -9.68
N LEU A 150 6.72 -4.47 -10.28
CA LEU A 150 7.71 -4.91 -11.29
C LEU A 150 7.71 -3.98 -12.50
N ALA A 151 6.53 -3.58 -12.99
CA ALA A 151 6.41 -2.62 -14.08
C ALA A 151 6.90 -1.20 -13.71
N ALA A 152 6.90 -0.85 -12.42
CA ALA A 152 7.49 0.39 -11.89
C ALA A 152 9.03 0.34 -11.80
N GLY A 153 9.66 -0.78 -12.13
CA GLY A 153 11.12 -0.93 -12.17
C GLY A 153 11.75 -1.45 -10.88
N PHE A 154 10.98 -2.06 -9.98
CA PHE A 154 11.53 -2.88 -8.91
C PHE A 154 11.85 -4.28 -9.42
N ARG A 155 12.88 -4.92 -8.87
CA ARG A 155 13.29 -6.28 -9.23
C ARG A 155 12.76 -7.33 -8.27
N GLU A 156 12.64 -6.95 -6.99
CA GLU A 156 12.15 -7.82 -5.92
C GLU A 156 10.99 -7.14 -5.20
N VAL A 157 9.90 -7.88 -5.00
CA VAL A 157 8.67 -7.38 -4.37
C VAL A 157 8.26 -8.35 -3.27
N ASP A 158 8.24 -7.88 -2.05
CA ASP A 158 7.75 -8.60 -0.89
C ASP A 158 6.52 -7.90 -0.31
N PHE A 159 5.64 -8.67 0.32
CA PHE A 159 4.43 -8.15 0.94
C PHE A 159 4.41 -8.40 2.44
N MET A 160 3.90 -7.42 3.18
CA MET A 160 3.65 -7.52 4.62
C MET A 160 2.20 -7.14 4.91
N PRO A 161 1.44 -7.95 5.66
CA PRO A 161 0.10 -7.58 6.10
C PRO A 161 0.14 -6.28 6.91
N GLU A 162 -0.75 -5.32 6.60
CA GLU A 162 -0.83 -4.01 7.27
C GLU A 162 -0.87 -4.10 8.81
N PRO A 163 -1.62 -5.03 9.45
CA PRO A 163 -1.59 -5.17 10.91
C PRO A 163 -0.23 -5.60 11.45
N GLN A 164 0.52 -6.43 10.70
CA GLN A 164 1.86 -6.85 11.10
C GLN A 164 2.85 -5.69 10.99
N ALA A 165 2.75 -4.89 9.92
CA ALA A 165 3.56 -3.69 9.75
C ALA A 165 3.29 -2.67 10.88
N ALA A 166 2.02 -2.48 11.27
CA ALA A 166 1.64 -1.61 12.38
C ALA A 166 2.16 -2.13 13.73
N ALA A 167 2.12 -3.45 13.96
CA ALA A 167 2.65 -4.06 15.17
C ALA A 167 4.18 -3.90 15.30
N ILE A 168 4.91 -4.01 14.19
CA ILE A 168 6.35 -3.74 14.14
C ILE A 168 6.62 -2.26 14.42
N ALA A 169 5.90 -1.35 13.77
CA ALA A 169 6.08 0.09 13.93
C ALA A 169 5.78 0.58 15.36
N SER A 170 4.87 -0.09 16.08
CA SER A 170 4.56 0.21 17.48
C SER A 170 5.51 -0.43 18.49
N GLY A 171 6.50 -1.22 18.05
CA GLY A 171 7.40 -1.98 18.93
C GLY A 171 6.74 -3.19 19.63
N ALA A 172 5.49 -3.50 19.31
CA ALA A 172 4.73 -4.58 19.98
C ALA A 172 5.34 -5.97 19.73
N LEU A 173 6.04 -6.18 18.60
CA LEU A 173 6.70 -7.45 18.27
C LEU A 173 8.13 -7.54 18.80
N GLU A 174 8.78 -6.43 19.13
CA GLU A 174 10.15 -6.43 19.69
C GLU A 174 10.17 -6.96 21.13
N GLN A 175 9.05 -6.91 21.85
CA GLN A 175 8.93 -7.40 23.23
C GLN A 175 8.86 -8.93 23.32
N GLN A 176 8.66 -9.65 22.22
CA GLN A 176 8.52 -11.12 22.23
C GLN A 176 9.80 -11.86 21.85
N ASP A 177 10.78 -11.25 21.20
CA ASP A 177 12.04 -11.88 20.83
C ASP A 177 13.19 -10.87 20.66
N PRO A 178 14.06 -10.70 21.68
CA PRO A 178 15.21 -9.79 21.60
C PRO A 178 16.24 -10.18 20.53
N SER A 179 16.16 -11.38 19.93
CA SER A 179 17.01 -11.81 18.82
C SER A 179 16.51 -11.40 17.43
N ALA A 180 15.29 -10.86 17.35
CA ALA A 180 14.64 -10.47 16.08
C ALA A 180 14.98 -9.05 15.61
N SER A 181 15.75 -8.29 16.39
CA SER A 181 16.03 -6.86 16.16
C SER A 181 17.01 -6.55 15.02
N SER A 182 17.50 -7.55 14.28
CA SER A 182 18.32 -7.29 13.10
C SER A 182 17.53 -7.41 11.81
N SER A 183 16.97 -6.29 11.40
CA SER A 183 16.39 -5.96 10.09
C SER A 183 14.97 -6.49 9.79
N MET A 184 14.06 -5.56 9.53
CA MET A 184 12.74 -5.77 8.92
C MET A 184 12.80 -6.72 7.71
N TRP A 185 13.91 -6.72 6.97
CA TRP A 185 14.19 -7.60 5.84
C TRP A 185 14.54 -9.05 6.25
N ALA A 186 15.16 -9.27 7.39
CA ALA A 186 15.49 -10.62 7.86
C ALA A 186 14.24 -11.38 8.35
N ALA A 187 13.22 -10.69 8.85
CA ALA A 187 11.96 -11.28 9.25
C ALA A 187 11.16 -11.79 8.03
N VAL A 188 11.13 -11.00 6.92
CA VAL A 188 10.45 -11.37 5.67
C VAL A 188 11.11 -12.59 5.01
N HIS A 189 12.44 -12.69 5.01
CA HIS A 189 13.14 -13.84 4.45
C HIS A 189 12.92 -15.15 5.21
N ARG A 190 12.56 -15.12 6.49
CA ARG A 190 12.26 -16.34 7.27
C ARG A 190 10.87 -16.91 6.98
N THR A 191 9.90 -16.08 6.69
CA THR A 191 8.52 -16.53 6.40
C THR A 191 8.35 -17.09 4.98
N SER A 192 9.15 -16.64 4.01
CA SER A 192 9.08 -17.14 2.63
C SER A 192 9.76 -18.49 2.39
N ARG A 193 10.52 -19.03 3.36
CA ARG A 193 11.14 -20.37 3.25
C ARG A 193 10.37 -21.51 3.93
N CYS A 194 9.27 -21.25 4.58
CA CYS A 194 8.45 -22.29 5.22
C CYS A 194 7.26 -22.71 4.34
N SER A 195 7.53 -23.16 3.11
CA SER A 195 6.59 -23.96 2.32
C SER A 195 6.90 -25.44 2.49
N GLY A 196 6.78 -25.91 3.73
CA GLY A 196 6.79 -27.33 4.08
C GLY A 196 5.41 -27.72 4.62
N PRO A 197 5.01 -29.03 4.59
CA PRO A 197 3.64 -29.44 4.92
C PRO A 197 3.31 -29.11 6.37
N VAL A 198 2.15 -28.44 6.55
CA VAL A 198 1.59 -28.02 7.83
C VAL A 198 1.37 -29.24 8.74
N ALA A 199 2.12 -29.32 9.83
CA ALA A 199 1.82 -30.21 10.93
C ALA A 199 0.57 -29.71 11.66
N ARG A 200 -0.45 -30.60 11.75
CA ARG A 200 -1.68 -30.40 12.53
C ARG A 200 -1.35 -30.18 14.00
N GLY A 201 -1.94 -29.16 14.60
CA GLY A 201 -2.06 -29.05 16.05
C GLY A 201 -1.82 -27.66 16.61
N LEU A 202 -2.81 -26.78 16.51
CA LEU A 202 -2.98 -25.70 17.49
C LEU A 202 -4.46 -25.61 17.82
N GLN A 203 -4.77 -26.03 19.05
CA GLN A 203 -6.11 -25.99 19.63
C GLN A 203 -6.60 -24.54 19.76
N SER A 204 -7.84 -24.34 19.37
CA SER A 204 -8.60 -23.11 19.49
C SER A 204 -8.78 -22.68 20.95
N LEU A 205 -8.30 -21.51 21.33
CA LEU A 205 -8.71 -20.82 22.55
C LEU A 205 -9.98 -19.99 22.27
N PRO A 206 -11.00 -20.05 23.11
CA PRO A 206 -12.23 -19.30 22.91
C PRO A 206 -12.02 -17.82 23.28
N ILE A 207 -12.35 -16.93 22.34
CA ILE A 207 -12.44 -15.48 22.59
C ILE A 207 -13.83 -15.23 23.20
N THR A 208 -13.88 -14.94 24.50
CA THR A 208 -15.10 -14.44 25.15
C THR A 208 -15.28 -12.96 24.82
N ALA A 209 -16.24 -12.67 23.96
CA ALA A 209 -16.69 -11.30 23.72
C ALA A 209 -17.60 -10.83 24.86
N SER A 210 -17.12 -9.86 25.66
CA SER A 210 -17.92 -9.13 26.61
C SER A 210 -18.65 -8.00 25.89
N ALA A 211 -19.94 -8.19 25.61
CA ALA A 211 -20.82 -7.14 25.11
C ALA A 211 -21.35 -6.31 26.29
N SER A 212 -20.85 -5.11 26.48
CA SER A 212 -21.45 -4.09 27.35
C SER A 212 -22.45 -3.28 26.55
N ALA A 213 -23.75 -3.57 26.78
CA ALA A 213 -24.85 -2.81 26.19
C ALA A 213 -25.05 -1.51 26.95
N ALA A 214 -24.70 -0.38 26.35
CA ALA A 214 -25.12 0.95 26.82
C ALA A 214 -26.58 1.18 26.40
N ARG A 215 -27.48 1.26 27.36
CA ARG A 215 -28.89 1.64 27.17
C ARG A 215 -28.96 3.15 26.94
N ILE A 216 -29.44 3.54 25.79
CA ILE A 216 -29.84 4.93 25.50
C ILE A 216 -31.28 5.09 25.99
N SER A 217 -31.45 5.90 27.03
CA SER A 217 -32.75 6.35 27.58
C SER A 217 -33.30 7.44 26.68
N THR A 218 -34.42 7.17 26.02
CA THR A 218 -35.22 8.20 25.33
C THR A 218 -36.23 8.79 26.32
N ALA A 219 -36.09 10.08 26.65
CA ALA A 219 -37.11 10.86 27.33
C ALA A 219 -38.10 11.45 26.34
N PRO A 220 -39.43 11.48 26.64
CA PRO A 220 -40.42 12.06 25.74
C PRO A 220 -40.50 13.59 25.89
N SER A 221 -40.50 14.32 24.80
CA SER A 221 -40.81 15.75 24.79
C SER A 221 -42.31 15.97 24.88
N ALA A 222 -42.71 16.69 25.94
CA ALA A 222 -44.08 17.19 26.11
C ALA A 222 -44.31 18.41 25.19
N SER A 223 -45.41 18.35 24.45
CA SER A 223 -46.02 19.46 23.72
C SER A 223 -46.86 20.32 24.69
N THR A 224 -46.69 21.62 24.61
CA THR A 224 -47.76 22.60 25.01
C THR A 224 -47.49 23.96 24.39
N GLY A 225 -48.54 24.53 23.79
CA GLY A 225 -48.76 25.94 23.50
C GLY A 225 -48.57 26.36 22.06
#